data_09034b3efff39b4cedb89e201568279c
#
_entry.id   09034b3efff39b4cedb89e201568279c
#
_cell.length_a   1.000
_cell.length_b   1.000
_cell.length_c   1.000
_cell.angle_alpha   90.00
_cell.angle_beta   90.00
_cell.angle_gamma   90.00
#
_symmetry.space_group_name_H-M   'P 1'
#
loop_
_entity.id
_entity.type
_entity.pdbx_description
1 polymer ?
#
loop_
_entity_poly.entity_id
_entity_poly.type
_entity_poly.pdbx_seq_one_letter_code
_entity_poly.pdbx_strand_id
1 'polypeptide(L)'
;YARVKAATRCAYQDGLPAFNQVRADLGLAPLADIFDQLGAAGRILLATSRAFDFDQAAPAPYRYAGPYLADPAWTTGWTSPWAADDARPLLLVSFSTMYQAQEPVLRRVIEALGGLDVRALVTLGPVLSPADFTAPPNVVVTAHAPHSQVFPQAAAVITHCGHASTLRPLMAGVPLICLPLGRDQPDNAARVTERGAGLRLSPDAPAAAIAEAVRTVLADPGYRAAARALGARIAADVAARSAERELIDFAKEALDA
;
A
#
# COMPACT_ATOMS: atom_id res chain seq x y z
N TYR A 1 -14.64 -4.71 -13.94
CA TYR A 1 -14.90 -3.51 -13.10
C TYR A 1 -16.39 -3.41 -12.70
N ALA A 2 -17.34 -3.42 -13.65
CA ALA A 2 -18.78 -3.27 -13.36
C ALA A 2 -19.32 -4.34 -12.38
N ARG A 3 -18.92 -5.60 -12.55
CA ARG A 3 -19.32 -6.71 -11.67
C ARG A 3 -18.79 -6.56 -10.24
N VAL A 4 -17.53 -6.13 -10.08
CA VAL A 4 -16.92 -5.88 -8.76
C VAL A 4 -17.63 -4.72 -8.08
N LYS A 5 -17.88 -3.62 -8.80
CA LYS A 5 -18.63 -2.47 -8.28
C LYS A 5 -20.04 -2.85 -7.83
N ALA A 6 -20.75 -3.67 -8.59
CA ALA A 6 -22.09 -4.14 -8.25
C ALA A 6 -22.07 -5.05 -7.01
N ALA A 7 -21.13 -5.99 -6.92
CA ALA A 7 -20.99 -6.88 -5.77
C ALA A 7 -20.63 -6.11 -4.49
N THR A 8 -19.71 -5.15 -4.59
CA THR A 8 -19.35 -4.26 -3.47
C THR A 8 -20.58 -3.47 -3.01
N ARG A 9 -21.34 -2.88 -3.95
CA ARG A 9 -22.54 -2.12 -3.63
C ARG A 9 -23.57 -2.98 -2.91
N CYS A 10 -23.84 -4.20 -3.38
CA CYS A 10 -24.75 -5.14 -2.70
C CYS A 10 -24.30 -5.42 -1.27
N ALA A 11 -23.03 -5.75 -1.06
CA ALA A 11 -22.51 -6.08 0.28
C ALA A 11 -22.65 -4.92 1.28
N TYR A 12 -22.44 -3.68 0.82
CA TYR A 12 -22.64 -2.51 1.69
C TYR A 12 -24.11 -2.16 1.89
N GLN A 13 -24.97 -2.43 0.90
CA GLN A 13 -26.40 -2.14 0.98
C GLN A 13 -27.11 -2.95 2.08
N ASP A 14 -26.61 -4.13 2.42
CA ASP A 14 -27.12 -4.95 3.53
C ASP A 14 -27.01 -4.22 4.88
N GLY A 15 -26.10 -3.28 5.03
CA GLY A 15 -25.94 -2.43 6.21
C GLY A 15 -26.89 -1.22 6.26
N LEU A 16 -27.59 -0.89 5.16
CA LEU A 16 -28.41 0.31 5.06
C LEU A 16 -29.52 0.42 6.12
N PRO A 17 -30.24 -0.67 6.50
CA PRO A 17 -31.28 -0.57 7.55
C PRO A 17 -30.70 -0.12 8.89
N ALA A 18 -29.58 -0.73 9.34
CA ALA A 18 -28.93 -0.36 10.59
C ALA A 18 -28.37 1.09 10.52
N PHE A 19 -27.85 1.48 9.39
CA PHE A 19 -27.35 2.84 9.16
C PHE A 19 -28.49 3.87 9.21
N ASN A 20 -29.65 3.58 8.60
CA ASN A 20 -30.80 4.45 8.63
C ASN A 20 -31.45 4.54 10.04
N GLN A 21 -31.32 3.49 10.86
CA GLN A 21 -31.74 3.57 12.26
C GLN A 21 -30.91 4.62 13.02
N VAL A 22 -29.58 4.59 12.89
CA VAL A 22 -28.70 5.59 13.50
C VAL A 22 -29.01 7.01 12.98
N ARG A 23 -29.31 7.15 11.70
CA ARG A 23 -29.71 8.43 11.11
C ARG A 23 -31.01 8.95 11.71
N ALA A 24 -32.00 8.07 11.90
CA ALA A 24 -33.27 8.43 12.55
C ALA A 24 -33.07 8.89 14.00
N ASP A 25 -32.20 8.20 14.75
CA ASP A 25 -31.86 8.55 16.14
C ASP A 25 -31.18 9.95 16.22
N LEU A 26 -30.51 10.37 15.13
CA LEU A 26 -29.89 11.69 14.98
C LEU A 26 -30.80 12.73 14.31
N GLY A 27 -32.07 12.40 14.02
CA GLY A 27 -33.01 13.30 13.36
C GLY A 27 -32.72 13.56 11.87
N LEU A 28 -31.94 12.66 11.22
CA LEU A 28 -31.55 12.76 9.80
C LEU A 28 -32.50 11.93 8.93
N ALA A 29 -32.82 12.42 7.73
CA ALA A 29 -33.60 11.69 6.76
C ALA A 29 -32.93 10.36 6.34
N PRO A 30 -33.70 9.29 6.09
CA PRO A 30 -33.15 8.03 5.62
C PRO A 30 -32.54 8.16 4.22
N LEU A 31 -31.51 7.34 3.91
CA LEU A 31 -30.95 7.21 2.59
C LEU A 31 -31.63 6.08 1.83
N ALA A 32 -31.72 6.21 0.50
CA ALA A 32 -32.19 5.15 -0.40
C ALA A 32 -31.03 4.17 -0.73
N ASP A 33 -29.80 4.67 -0.74
CA ASP A 33 -28.58 3.91 -1.00
C ASP A 33 -27.51 4.33 0.01
N ILE A 34 -26.71 3.37 0.48
CA ILE A 34 -25.67 3.65 1.49
C ILE A 34 -24.60 4.63 0.98
N PHE A 35 -24.37 4.67 -0.34
CA PHE A 35 -23.41 5.59 -0.96
C PHE A 35 -23.96 7.00 -1.18
N ASP A 36 -25.28 7.23 -1.01
CA ASP A 36 -25.88 8.58 -1.12
C ASP A 36 -25.32 9.52 -0.06
N GLN A 37 -24.80 8.98 1.05
CA GLN A 37 -24.11 9.78 2.05
C GLN A 37 -22.86 10.48 1.49
N LEU A 38 -22.13 9.83 0.57
CA LEU A 38 -20.98 10.44 -0.10
C LEU A 38 -21.43 11.59 -1.00
N GLY A 39 -22.63 11.48 -1.61
CA GLY A 39 -23.22 12.54 -2.44
C GLY A 39 -23.61 13.80 -1.66
N ALA A 40 -23.85 13.69 -0.34
CA ALA A 40 -24.14 14.83 0.52
C ALA A 40 -22.90 15.65 0.90
N ALA A 41 -21.69 15.12 0.67
CA ALA A 41 -20.44 15.83 0.96
C ALA A 41 -20.15 16.86 -0.14
N GLY A 42 -19.95 18.11 0.23
CA GLY A 42 -19.54 19.17 -0.71
C GLY A 42 -18.14 18.94 -1.29
N ARG A 43 -17.28 18.21 -0.55
CA ARG A 43 -15.92 17.83 -0.97
C ARG A 43 -15.49 16.53 -0.33
N ILE A 44 -14.89 15.64 -1.13
CA ILE A 44 -14.33 14.34 -0.67
C ILE A 44 -12.84 14.33 -1.03
N LEU A 45 -12.00 14.22 -0.01
CA LEU A 45 -10.55 14.19 -0.18
C LEU A 45 -10.06 12.75 -0.37
N LEU A 46 -9.40 12.49 -1.50
CA LEU A 46 -8.74 11.23 -1.79
C LEU A 46 -7.30 11.32 -1.26
N ALA A 47 -7.00 10.59 -0.18
CA ALA A 47 -5.67 10.54 0.43
C ALA A 47 -4.70 9.71 -0.43
N THR A 48 -4.62 10.00 -1.71
CA THR A 48 -3.75 9.36 -2.69
C THR A 48 -3.25 10.37 -3.72
N SER A 49 -2.25 9.97 -4.52
CA SER A 49 -1.71 10.78 -5.61
C SER A 49 -2.46 10.51 -6.91
N ARG A 50 -2.73 11.58 -7.69
CA ARG A 50 -3.28 11.47 -9.04
C ARG A 50 -2.34 10.68 -9.95
N ALA A 51 -1.02 10.83 -9.80
CA ALA A 51 -0.03 10.13 -10.59
C ALA A 51 -0.01 8.61 -10.35
N PHE A 52 -0.46 8.16 -9.19
CA PHE A 52 -0.58 6.74 -8.87
C PHE A 52 -1.87 6.13 -9.41
N ASP A 53 -2.95 6.91 -9.52
CA ASP A 53 -4.24 6.41 -9.97
C ASP A 53 -4.26 6.12 -11.49
N PHE A 54 -5.28 5.40 -11.96
CA PHE A 54 -5.54 5.21 -13.38
C PHE A 54 -5.88 6.55 -14.05
N ASP A 55 -5.69 6.66 -15.38
CA ASP A 55 -5.82 7.91 -16.13
C ASP A 55 -7.29 8.36 -16.33
N GLN A 56 -8.02 8.45 -15.21
CA GLN A 56 -9.38 8.99 -15.18
C GLN A 56 -9.45 10.22 -14.29
N ALA A 57 -10.15 11.26 -14.73
CA ALA A 57 -10.42 12.41 -13.88
C ALA A 57 -11.32 11.99 -12.71
N ALA A 58 -10.99 12.41 -11.49
CA ALA A 58 -11.90 12.26 -10.37
C ALA A 58 -13.13 13.16 -10.62
N PRO A 59 -14.36 12.60 -10.62
CA PRO A 59 -15.56 13.43 -10.77
C PRO A 59 -15.74 14.31 -9.52
N ALA A 60 -16.49 15.41 -9.64
CA ALA A 60 -16.92 16.15 -8.45
C ALA A 60 -17.76 15.21 -7.55
N PRO A 61 -17.67 15.28 -6.21
CA PRO A 61 -16.92 16.24 -5.40
C PRO A 61 -15.51 15.79 -4.99
N TYR A 62 -14.94 14.74 -5.64
CA TYR A 62 -13.66 14.14 -5.25
C TYR A 62 -12.46 15.03 -5.64
N ARG A 63 -11.49 15.13 -4.72
CA ARG A 63 -10.21 15.85 -4.91
C ARG A 63 -9.05 15.01 -4.42
N TYR A 64 -7.99 14.91 -5.19
CA TYR A 64 -6.74 14.29 -4.73
C TYR A 64 -6.05 15.21 -3.74
N ALA A 65 -5.70 14.69 -2.57
CA ALA A 65 -5.10 15.46 -1.48
C ALA A 65 -3.70 14.96 -1.09
N GLY A 66 -3.15 14.03 -1.87
CA GLY A 66 -1.88 13.37 -1.57
C GLY A 66 -1.99 12.35 -0.44
N PRO A 67 -1.08 11.36 -0.41
CA PRO A 67 -1.02 10.38 0.67
C PRO A 67 -0.36 10.95 1.94
N TYR A 68 -0.80 10.47 3.10
CA TYR A 68 -0.16 10.71 4.40
C TYR A 68 0.69 9.50 4.75
N LEU A 69 2.02 9.64 4.72
CA LEU A 69 2.95 8.50 4.70
C LEU A 69 4.07 8.60 5.73
N ALA A 70 3.84 9.24 6.88
CA ALA A 70 4.81 9.23 7.98
C ALA A 70 5.03 7.82 8.54
N ASP A 71 6.23 7.56 9.06
CA ASP A 71 6.46 6.36 9.86
C ASP A 71 5.64 6.45 11.16
N PRO A 72 5.15 5.32 11.67
CA PRO A 72 4.49 5.28 12.97
C PRO A 72 5.43 5.79 14.08
N ALA A 73 4.88 6.59 15.01
CA ALA A 73 5.67 7.19 16.09
C ALA A 73 6.33 6.16 17.02
N TRP A 74 5.86 4.92 17.02
CA TRP A 74 6.42 3.81 17.81
C TRP A 74 7.63 3.12 17.15
N THR A 75 8.01 3.48 15.91
CA THR A 75 9.20 2.93 15.28
C THR A 75 10.47 3.61 15.83
N THR A 76 11.40 2.80 16.34
CA THR A 76 12.72 3.23 16.80
C THR A 76 13.73 3.26 15.65
N GLY A 77 14.93 3.78 15.91
CA GLY A 77 16.03 3.74 14.94
C GLY A 77 16.33 2.32 14.45
N TRP A 78 16.84 2.20 13.22
CA TRP A 78 17.22 0.93 12.62
C TRP A 78 18.72 0.90 12.35
N THR A 79 19.34 -0.23 12.76
CA THR A 79 20.71 -0.57 12.40
C THR A 79 20.69 -1.83 11.58
N SER A 80 21.39 -1.84 10.44
CA SER A 80 21.50 -3.01 9.57
C SER A 80 22.07 -4.20 10.37
N PRO A 81 21.41 -5.37 10.36
CA PRO A 81 21.94 -6.56 11.02
C PRO A 81 23.06 -7.25 10.22
N TRP A 82 23.34 -6.78 9.01
CA TRP A 82 24.39 -7.31 8.13
C TRP A 82 25.64 -6.42 8.18
N ALA A 83 26.80 -7.00 7.87
CA ALA A 83 28.03 -6.26 7.77
C ALA A 83 27.95 -5.12 6.74
N ALA A 84 28.67 -4.04 6.98
CA ALA A 84 28.62 -2.85 6.11
C ALA A 84 29.15 -3.11 4.68
N ASP A 85 30.01 -4.11 4.52
CA ASP A 85 30.60 -4.56 3.27
C ASP A 85 29.80 -5.66 2.56
N ASP A 86 28.67 -6.10 3.13
CA ASP A 86 27.78 -7.06 2.48
C ASP A 86 27.06 -6.42 1.30
N ALA A 87 27.57 -6.70 0.09
CA ALA A 87 27.09 -6.12 -1.16
C ALA A 87 25.82 -6.78 -1.72
N ARG A 88 25.32 -7.85 -1.10
CA ARG A 88 24.09 -8.52 -1.56
C ARG A 88 22.89 -7.57 -1.58
N PRO A 89 21.99 -7.66 -2.57
CA PRO A 89 20.79 -6.84 -2.60
C PRO A 89 19.94 -7.00 -1.33
N LEU A 90 19.49 -5.88 -0.74
CA LEU A 90 18.56 -5.90 0.39
C LEU A 90 17.13 -5.92 -0.11
N LEU A 91 16.34 -6.89 0.34
CA LEU A 91 14.91 -6.93 0.16
C LEU A 91 14.21 -6.59 1.47
N LEU A 92 13.20 -5.72 1.40
CA LEU A 92 12.29 -5.50 2.51
C LEU A 92 10.99 -6.27 2.26
N VAL A 93 10.53 -7.03 3.24
CA VAL A 93 9.24 -7.71 3.23
C VAL A 93 8.35 -7.03 4.26
N SER A 94 7.20 -6.49 3.82
CA SER A 94 6.27 -5.82 4.70
C SER A 94 4.82 -6.10 4.28
N PHE A 95 4.09 -6.75 5.19
CA PHE A 95 2.67 -7.04 5.00
C PHE A 95 1.81 -6.19 5.95
N SER A 96 0.56 -6.58 6.13
CA SER A 96 -0.42 -5.83 6.89
C SER A 96 -0.07 -5.70 8.37
N THR A 97 -0.30 -4.53 8.95
CA THR A 97 -0.31 -4.31 10.39
C THR A 97 -1.58 -4.87 11.07
N MET A 98 -2.59 -5.25 10.27
CA MET A 98 -3.80 -5.92 10.73
C MET A 98 -3.74 -7.38 10.30
N TYR A 99 -4.39 -8.27 11.07
CA TYR A 99 -4.47 -9.67 10.71
C TYR A 99 -5.29 -9.86 9.43
N GLN A 100 -4.71 -10.52 8.44
CA GLN A 100 -5.33 -10.85 7.15
C GLN A 100 -4.94 -12.27 6.70
N ALA A 101 -4.72 -13.19 7.65
CA ALA A 101 -4.23 -14.53 7.39
C ALA A 101 -2.92 -14.54 6.54
N GLN A 102 -2.04 -13.56 6.76
CA GLN A 102 -0.81 -13.38 5.98
C GLN A 102 0.32 -14.36 6.32
N GLU A 103 0.20 -15.12 7.40
CA GLU A 103 1.25 -16.03 7.85
C GLU A 103 1.67 -17.07 6.80
N PRO A 104 0.77 -17.78 6.11
CA PRO A 104 1.16 -18.77 5.09
C PRO A 104 1.93 -18.15 3.92
N VAL A 105 1.57 -16.95 3.48
CA VAL A 105 2.31 -16.27 2.40
C VAL A 105 3.68 -15.80 2.88
N LEU A 106 3.79 -15.29 4.11
CA LEU A 106 5.06 -14.90 4.70
C LEU A 106 6.03 -16.07 4.81
N ARG A 107 5.55 -17.25 5.21
CA ARG A 107 6.39 -18.47 5.25
C ARG A 107 6.94 -18.83 3.87
N ARG A 108 6.12 -18.78 2.81
CA ARG A 108 6.58 -19.02 1.43
C ARG A 108 7.56 -17.94 0.94
N VAL A 109 7.35 -16.67 1.32
CA VAL A 109 8.29 -15.58 1.01
C VAL A 109 9.64 -15.84 1.69
N ILE A 110 9.66 -16.18 2.99
CA ILE A 110 10.89 -16.49 3.75
C ILE A 110 11.62 -17.69 3.12
N GLU A 111 10.90 -18.74 2.78
CA GLU A 111 11.43 -19.91 2.07
C GLU A 111 12.07 -19.52 0.73
N ALA A 112 11.36 -18.74 -0.08
CA ALA A 112 11.85 -18.27 -1.38
C ALA A 112 13.15 -17.48 -1.28
N LEU A 113 13.22 -16.56 -0.30
CA LEU A 113 14.37 -15.69 -0.06
C LEU A 113 15.58 -16.46 0.47
N GLY A 114 15.36 -17.55 1.24
CA GLY A 114 16.42 -18.39 1.74
C GLY A 114 17.28 -19.06 0.65
N GLY A 115 16.70 -19.29 -0.53
CA GLY A 115 17.38 -19.87 -1.70
C GLY A 115 18.07 -18.85 -2.62
N LEU A 116 18.11 -17.55 -2.25
CA LEU A 116 18.64 -16.48 -3.08
C LEU A 116 19.86 -15.82 -2.44
N ASP A 117 20.77 -15.31 -3.29
CA ASP A 117 21.92 -14.51 -2.84
C ASP A 117 21.49 -13.05 -2.58
N VAL A 118 20.70 -12.87 -1.53
CA VAL A 118 20.13 -11.59 -1.08
C VAL A 118 20.21 -11.48 0.44
N ARG A 119 20.04 -10.26 0.95
CA ARG A 119 19.70 -9.98 2.34
C ARG A 119 18.22 -9.67 2.42
N ALA A 120 17.50 -10.18 3.39
CA ALA A 120 16.07 -9.90 3.51
C ALA A 120 15.68 -9.50 4.93
N LEU A 121 15.03 -8.35 5.07
CA LEU A 121 14.40 -7.89 6.29
C LEU A 121 12.90 -8.10 6.19
N VAL A 122 12.35 -8.93 7.09
CA VAL A 122 10.91 -9.19 7.18
C VAL A 122 10.36 -8.47 8.40
N THR A 123 9.42 -7.55 8.18
CA THR A 123 8.71 -6.83 9.25
C THR A 123 7.29 -7.35 9.37
N LEU A 124 6.92 -7.82 10.57
CA LEU A 124 5.65 -8.53 10.82
C LEU A 124 4.50 -7.58 11.26
N GLY A 125 4.86 -6.42 11.85
CA GLY A 125 3.88 -5.58 12.55
C GLY A 125 3.47 -6.19 13.89
N PRO A 126 2.41 -5.66 14.52
CA PRO A 126 2.04 -6.01 15.90
C PRO A 126 1.25 -7.32 16.05
N VAL A 127 0.79 -7.92 14.94
CA VAL A 127 -0.17 -9.06 15.00
C VAL A 127 0.47 -10.43 14.87
N LEU A 128 1.76 -10.47 14.54
CA LEU A 128 2.54 -11.72 14.43
C LEU A 128 3.83 -11.61 15.26
N SER A 129 4.30 -12.72 15.79
CA SER A 129 5.56 -12.80 16.55
C SER A 129 6.70 -13.28 15.67
N PRO A 130 7.89 -12.66 15.72
CA PRO A 130 9.10 -13.22 15.09
C PRO A 130 9.42 -14.65 15.52
N ALA A 131 9.06 -15.02 16.75
CA ALA A 131 9.29 -16.38 17.29
C ALA A 131 8.48 -17.47 16.54
N ASP A 132 7.43 -17.08 15.81
CA ASP A 132 6.59 -18.01 15.05
C ASP A 132 7.21 -18.38 13.68
N PHE A 133 8.35 -17.76 13.32
CA PHE A 133 9.00 -17.94 12.03
C PHE A 133 10.43 -18.46 12.16
N THR A 134 10.70 -19.55 11.45
CA THR A 134 12.07 -20.01 11.23
C THR A 134 12.61 -19.33 9.99
N ALA A 135 13.75 -18.64 10.12
CA ALA A 135 14.36 -17.89 9.04
C ALA A 135 15.73 -18.44 8.65
N PRO A 136 16.07 -18.50 7.35
CA PRO A 136 17.41 -18.83 6.87
C PRO A 136 18.42 -17.73 7.26
N PRO A 137 19.75 -18.01 7.23
CA PRO A 137 20.77 -17.08 7.71
C PRO A 137 20.81 -15.71 7.02
N ASN A 138 20.31 -15.62 5.78
CA ASN A 138 20.24 -14.38 5.01
C ASN A 138 18.93 -13.61 5.23
N VAL A 139 18.01 -14.11 6.06
CA VAL A 139 16.70 -13.49 6.34
C VAL A 139 16.62 -13.14 7.83
N VAL A 140 16.33 -11.89 8.12
CA VAL A 140 16.08 -11.40 9.48
C VAL A 140 14.60 -11.07 9.62
N VAL A 141 13.94 -11.70 10.60
CA VAL A 141 12.53 -11.45 10.92
C VAL A 141 12.46 -10.60 12.19
N THR A 142 11.75 -9.49 12.10
CA THR A 142 11.57 -8.55 13.22
C THR A 142 10.12 -8.08 13.32
N ALA A 143 9.71 -7.66 14.50
CA ALA A 143 8.38 -7.06 14.67
C ALA A 143 8.26 -5.74 13.89
N HIS A 144 9.28 -4.87 13.96
CA HIS A 144 9.24 -3.52 13.41
C HIS A 144 10.58 -3.08 12.85
N ALA A 145 10.52 -2.17 11.85
CA ALA A 145 11.64 -1.34 11.42
C ALA A 145 11.09 -0.03 10.86
N PRO A 146 11.80 1.11 11.02
CA PRO A 146 11.44 2.36 10.37
C PRO A 146 11.72 2.25 8.87
N HIS A 147 10.69 1.98 8.08
CA HIS A 147 10.83 1.70 6.66
C HIS A 147 11.47 2.85 5.88
N SER A 148 11.27 4.10 6.31
CA SER A 148 11.94 5.27 5.72
C SER A 148 13.47 5.18 5.76
N GLN A 149 14.03 4.51 6.79
CA GLN A 149 15.47 4.27 6.91
C GLN A 149 15.95 3.04 6.13
N VAL A 150 15.05 2.10 5.84
CA VAL A 150 15.36 0.88 5.09
C VAL A 150 15.28 1.09 3.58
N PHE A 151 14.28 1.83 3.09
CA PHE A 151 14.03 2.05 1.65
C PHE A 151 15.24 2.54 0.87
N PRO A 152 16.09 3.48 1.37
CA PRO A 152 17.26 3.94 0.61
C PRO A 152 18.24 2.83 0.26
N GLN A 153 18.26 1.74 1.03
CA GLN A 153 19.13 0.58 0.85
C GLN A 153 18.43 -0.59 0.15
N ALA A 154 17.09 -0.56 0.04
CA ALA A 154 16.31 -1.65 -0.50
C ALA A 154 16.42 -1.76 -2.02
N ALA A 155 16.70 -2.96 -2.52
CA ALA A 155 16.70 -3.28 -3.94
C ALA A 155 15.28 -3.51 -4.47
N ALA A 156 14.39 -4.12 -3.66
CA ALA A 156 12.97 -4.26 -3.93
C ALA A 156 12.19 -4.45 -2.62
N VAL A 157 10.86 -4.28 -2.69
CA VAL A 157 9.96 -4.54 -1.57
C VAL A 157 8.93 -5.60 -1.97
N ILE A 158 8.78 -6.62 -1.12
CA ILE A 158 7.71 -7.64 -1.24
C ILE A 158 6.58 -7.22 -0.29
N THR A 159 5.37 -7.06 -0.82
CA THR A 159 4.26 -6.52 -0.02
C THR A 159 2.90 -7.05 -0.47
N HIS A 160 1.92 -7.01 0.44
CA HIS A 160 0.50 -7.24 0.12
C HIS A 160 -0.14 -6.10 -0.68
N CYS A 161 0.55 -5.00 -0.91
CA CYS A 161 0.06 -3.82 -1.64
C CYS A 161 -1.10 -3.06 -0.96
N GLY A 162 -1.13 -2.99 0.38
CA GLY A 162 -1.93 -1.96 1.06
C GLY A 162 -1.46 -0.56 0.63
N HIS A 163 -2.34 0.44 0.68
CA HIS A 163 -2.06 1.77 0.13
C HIS A 163 -0.71 2.36 0.59
N ALA A 164 -0.48 2.46 1.91
CA ALA A 164 0.78 3.02 2.43
C ALA A 164 2.00 2.15 2.11
N SER A 165 1.87 0.81 2.17
CA SER A 165 2.96 -0.12 1.85
C SER A 165 3.28 -0.21 0.35
N THR A 166 2.45 0.40 -0.49
CA THR A 166 2.70 0.59 -1.92
C THR A 166 3.34 1.94 -2.21
N LEU A 167 2.74 3.02 -1.71
CA LEU A 167 3.19 4.38 -2.08
C LEU A 167 4.53 4.75 -1.43
N ARG A 168 4.78 4.34 -0.20
CA ARG A 168 6.04 4.67 0.50
C ARG A 168 7.29 4.15 -0.22
N PRO A 169 7.41 2.86 -0.59
CA PRO A 169 8.56 2.39 -1.36
C PRO A 169 8.62 3.01 -2.76
N LEU A 170 7.49 3.23 -3.45
CA LEU A 170 7.49 3.91 -4.75
C LEU A 170 8.05 5.33 -4.65
N MET A 171 7.67 6.11 -3.64
CA MET A 171 8.23 7.45 -3.40
C MET A 171 9.74 7.41 -3.12
N ALA A 172 10.24 6.32 -2.56
CA ALA A 172 11.67 6.07 -2.40
C ALA A 172 12.34 5.50 -3.67
N GLY A 173 11.60 5.33 -4.77
CA GLY A 173 12.09 4.77 -6.02
C GLY A 173 12.41 3.28 -5.97
N VAL A 174 11.72 2.53 -5.09
CA VAL A 174 11.94 1.10 -4.88
C VAL A 174 10.83 0.29 -5.58
N PRO A 175 11.18 -0.65 -6.48
CA PRO A 175 10.20 -1.50 -7.17
C PRO A 175 9.56 -2.52 -6.24
N LEU A 176 8.38 -3.01 -6.64
CA LEU A 176 7.54 -3.85 -5.81
C LEU A 176 7.33 -5.26 -6.40
N ILE A 177 7.22 -6.25 -5.49
CA ILE A 177 6.67 -7.56 -5.77
C ILE A 177 5.41 -7.70 -4.94
N CYS A 178 4.27 -7.76 -5.62
CA CYS A 178 2.94 -7.61 -5.06
C CYS A 178 2.28 -8.98 -4.85
N LEU A 179 1.86 -9.28 -3.62
CA LEU A 179 1.11 -10.48 -3.23
C LEU A 179 -0.19 -10.04 -2.52
N PRO A 180 -1.20 -9.53 -3.26
CA PRO A 180 -2.40 -8.95 -2.68
C PRO A 180 -3.28 -10.01 -2.02
N LEU A 181 -3.70 -9.76 -0.78
CA LEU A 181 -4.53 -10.65 0.03
C LEU A 181 -6.04 -10.33 -0.08
N GLY A 182 -6.39 -9.07 -0.38
CA GLY A 182 -7.78 -8.62 -0.48
C GLY A 182 -7.92 -7.10 -0.35
N ARG A 183 -9.13 -6.61 -0.11
CA ARG A 183 -9.45 -5.18 0.02
C ARG A 183 -9.07 -4.38 -1.24
N ASP A 184 -8.38 -3.24 -1.08
CA ASP A 184 -7.86 -2.36 -2.13
C ASP A 184 -6.55 -2.86 -2.79
N GLN A 185 -5.96 -3.90 -2.22
CA GLN A 185 -4.63 -4.39 -2.59
C GLN A 185 -4.53 -4.89 -4.04
N PRO A 186 -5.52 -5.65 -4.59
CA PRO A 186 -5.50 -6.05 -5.98
C PRO A 186 -5.48 -4.88 -6.96
N ASP A 187 -6.18 -3.79 -6.63
CA ASP A 187 -6.24 -2.58 -7.46
C ASP A 187 -4.93 -1.78 -7.36
N ASN A 188 -4.32 -1.70 -6.17
CA ASN A 188 -3.00 -1.09 -5.99
C ASN A 188 -1.92 -1.89 -6.74
N ALA A 189 -1.95 -3.22 -6.66
CA ALA A 189 -1.03 -4.07 -7.41
C ALA A 189 -1.19 -3.91 -8.94
N ALA A 190 -2.42 -3.75 -9.44
CA ALA A 190 -2.69 -3.48 -10.84
C ALA A 190 -2.06 -2.15 -11.29
N ARG A 191 -2.19 -1.08 -10.47
CA ARG A 191 -1.54 0.21 -10.75
C ARG A 191 -0.02 0.10 -10.79
N VAL A 192 0.58 -0.67 -9.88
CA VAL A 192 2.03 -0.92 -9.86
C VAL A 192 2.50 -1.61 -11.14
N THR A 193 1.81 -2.67 -11.55
CA THR A 193 2.19 -3.44 -12.76
C THR A 193 1.95 -2.65 -14.04
N GLU A 194 0.85 -1.93 -14.16
CA GLU A 194 0.56 -1.08 -15.33
C GLU A 194 1.60 0.03 -15.51
N ARG A 195 2.13 0.56 -14.40
CA ARG A 195 3.19 1.57 -14.40
C ARG A 195 4.61 0.97 -14.57
N GLY A 196 4.73 -0.34 -14.72
CA GLY A 196 6.03 -1.02 -14.84
C GLY A 196 6.90 -0.96 -13.57
N ALA A 197 6.33 -0.57 -12.43
CA ALA A 197 7.07 -0.36 -11.19
C ALA A 197 7.17 -1.63 -10.32
N GLY A 198 6.75 -2.78 -10.85
CA GLY A 198 6.82 -4.05 -10.15
C GLY A 198 6.01 -5.17 -10.79
N LEU A 199 5.98 -6.31 -10.14
CA LEU A 199 5.26 -7.52 -10.55
C LEU A 199 4.14 -7.85 -9.57
N ARG A 200 3.08 -8.50 -10.07
CA ARG A 200 2.00 -9.06 -9.25
C ARG A 200 2.00 -10.58 -9.36
N LEU A 201 1.92 -11.24 -8.21
CA LEU A 201 1.72 -12.68 -8.07
C LEU A 201 0.38 -12.97 -7.37
N SER A 202 -0.09 -14.22 -7.48
CA SER A 202 -1.15 -14.72 -6.59
C SER A 202 -0.63 -14.77 -5.15
N PRO A 203 -1.47 -14.50 -4.14
CA PRO A 203 -1.09 -14.73 -2.74
C PRO A 203 -0.76 -16.21 -2.46
N ASP A 204 -1.25 -17.12 -3.30
CA ASP A 204 -0.97 -18.57 -3.21
C ASP A 204 0.24 -19.01 -4.04
N ALA A 205 0.99 -18.08 -4.62
CA ALA A 205 2.18 -18.38 -5.41
C ALA A 205 3.16 -19.26 -4.61
N PRO A 206 3.70 -20.33 -5.20
CA PRO A 206 4.70 -21.17 -4.54
C PRO A 206 6.02 -20.40 -4.37
N ALA A 207 6.85 -20.82 -3.42
CA ALA A 207 8.16 -20.19 -3.14
C ALA A 207 9.04 -20.04 -4.38
N ALA A 208 9.03 -21.03 -5.29
CA ALA A 208 9.78 -20.94 -6.55
C ALA A 208 9.33 -19.79 -7.45
N ALA A 209 8.02 -19.51 -7.55
CA ALA A 209 7.50 -18.39 -8.34
C ALA A 209 7.84 -17.04 -7.70
N ILE A 210 7.84 -16.97 -6.36
CA ILE A 210 8.26 -15.76 -5.63
C ILE A 210 9.76 -15.51 -5.87
N ALA A 211 10.59 -16.55 -5.77
CA ALA A 211 12.03 -16.44 -6.03
C ALA A 211 12.32 -15.98 -7.47
N GLU A 212 11.56 -16.47 -8.46
CA GLU A 212 11.70 -16.04 -9.85
C GLU A 212 11.30 -14.57 -10.05
N ALA A 213 10.22 -14.13 -9.43
CA ALA A 213 9.82 -12.72 -9.47
C ALA A 213 10.89 -11.81 -8.83
N VAL A 214 11.54 -12.24 -7.75
CA VAL A 214 12.67 -11.53 -7.15
C VAL A 214 13.82 -11.42 -8.15
N ARG A 215 14.24 -12.52 -8.77
CA ARG A 215 15.32 -12.50 -9.78
C ARG A 215 14.97 -11.55 -10.93
N THR A 216 13.76 -11.63 -11.46
CA THR A 216 13.28 -10.78 -12.55
C THR A 216 13.37 -9.30 -12.19
N VAL A 217 12.85 -8.91 -11.02
CA VAL A 217 12.87 -7.49 -10.59
C VAL A 217 14.29 -6.99 -10.33
N LEU A 218 15.17 -7.84 -9.80
CA LEU A 218 16.56 -7.47 -9.54
C LEU A 218 17.42 -7.41 -10.82
N ALA A 219 17.13 -8.26 -11.81
CA ALA A 219 17.89 -8.32 -13.06
C ALA A 219 17.50 -7.22 -14.05
N ASP A 220 16.26 -6.74 -14.04
CA ASP A 220 15.77 -5.70 -14.96
C ASP A 220 15.76 -4.32 -14.30
N PRO A 221 16.68 -3.42 -14.68
CA PRO A 221 16.73 -2.06 -14.14
C PRO A 221 15.50 -1.21 -14.52
N GLY A 222 14.70 -1.64 -15.49
CA GLY A 222 13.45 -0.98 -15.92
C GLY A 222 12.47 -0.81 -14.78
N TYR A 223 12.32 -1.82 -13.92
CA TYR A 223 11.42 -1.73 -12.74
C TYR A 223 11.84 -0.60 -11.79
N ARG A 224 13.13 -0.48 -11.53
CA ARG A 224 13.64 0.60 -10.66
C ARG A 224 13.50 1.97 -11.32
N ALA A 225 13.77 2.07 -12.61
CA ALA A 225 13.60 3.31 -13.36
C ALA A 225 12.13 3.77 -13.34
N ALA A 226 11.19 2.85 -13.58
CA ALA A 226 9.76 3.13 -13.52
C ALA A 226 9.29 3.51 -12.10
N ALA A 227 9.77 2.80 -11.05
CA ALA A 227 9.46 3.13 -9.67
C ALA A 227 9.95 4.54 -9.29
N ARG A 228 11.17 4.93 -9.70
CA ARG A 228 11.71 6.28 -9.49
C ARG A 228 10.90 7.34 -10.23
N ALA A 229 10.56 7.12 -11.48
CA ALA A 229 9.76 8.06 -12.28
C ALA A 229 8.37 8.25 -11.68
N LEU A 230 7.71 7.16 -11.26
CA LEU A 230 6.41 7.21 -10.60
C LEU A 230 6.51 7.91 -9.23
N GLY A 231 7.52 7.57 -8.44
CA GLY A 231 7.76 8.17 -7.13
C GLY A 231 7.98 9.68 -7.19
N ALA A 232 8.73 10.17 -8.18
CA ALA A 232 8.92 11.60 -8.42
C ALA A 232 7.60 12.32 -8.76
N ARG A 233 6.73 11.69 -9.57
CA ARG A 233 5.41 12.22 -9.90
C ARG A 233 4.49 12.26 -8.67
N ILE A 234 4.50 11.21 -7.84
CA ILE A 234 3.75 11.17 -6.58
C ILE A 234 4.22 12.29 -5.65
N ALA A 235 5.53 12.47 -5.50
CA ALA A 235 6.11 13.53 -4.66
C ALA A 235 5.72 14.94 -5.17
N ALA A 236 5.70 15.16 -6.49
CA ALA A 236 5.24 16.41 -7.09
C ALA A 236 3.75 16.67 -6.81
N ASP A 237 2.90 15.65 -6.91
CA ASP A 237 1.48 15.76 -6.56
C ASP A 237 1.27 16.14 -5.09
N VAL A 238 2.02 15.50 -4.18
CA VAL A 238 1.97 15.81 -2.74
C VAL A 238 2.38 17.26 -2.47
N ALA A 239 3.42 17.74 -3.15
CA ALA A 239 3.89 19.13 -3.01
C ALA A 239 2.90 20.14 -3.60
N ALA A 240 2.20 19.80 -4.68
CA ALA A 240 1.29 20.70 -5.37
C ALA A 240 -0.09 20.81 -4.68
N ARG A 241 -0.56 19.73 -4.05
CA ARG A 241 -1.91 19.64 -3.46
C ARG A 241 -1.87 18.92 -2.12
N SER A 242 -2.14 19.67 -1.05
CA SER A 242 -2.33 19.10 0.30
C SER A 242 -3.81 19.13 0.70
N ALA A 243 -4.21 18.22 1.60
CA ALA A 243 -5.55 18.26 2.17
C ALA A 243 -5.82 19.57 2.90
N GLU A 244 -4.81 20.16 3.52
CA GLU A 244 -4.91 21.46 4.17
C GLU A 244 -5.34 22.55 3.18
N ARG A 245 -4.68 22.63 2.02
CA ARG A 245 -5.05 23.59 0.97
C ARG A 245 -6.46 23.36 0.46
N GLU A 246 -6.83 22.12 0.18
CA GLU A 246 -8.18 21.77 -0.28
C GLU A 246 -9.26 22.14 0.75
N LEU A 247 -8.99 21.99 2.06
CA LEU A 247 -9.91 22.39 3.13
C LEU A 247 -10.03 23.90 3.25
N ILE A 248 -8.90 24.63 3.14
CA ILE A 248 -8.90 26.10 3.16
C ILE A 248 -9.69 26.65 1.98
N ASP A 249 -9.46 26.11 0.76
CA ASP A 249 -10.16 26.54 -0.45
C ASP A 249 -11.67 26.25 -0.36
N PHE A 250 -12.05 25.09 0.17
CA PHE A 250 -13.46 24.74 0.40
C PHE A 250 -14.13 25.67 1.41
N ALA A 251 -13.44 26.04 2.50
CA ALA A 251 -13.96 26.95 3.48
C ALA A 251 -14.19 28.36 2.90
N LYS A 252 -13.29 28.84 2.04
CA LYS A 252 -13.46 30.13 1.33
C LYS A 252 -14.65 30.08 0.38
N GLU A 253 -14.77 29.06 -0.46
CA GLU A 253 -15.89 28.86 -1.35
C GLU A 253 -17.25 28.87 -0.61
N ALA A 254 -17.29 28.26 0.60
CA ALA A 254 -18.51 28.24 1.42
C ALA A 254 -18.83 29.58 2.10
N LEU A 255 -17.85 30.48 2.26
CA LEU A 255 -18.06 31.83 2.80
C LEU A 255 -18.48 32.84 1.73
N ASP A 256 -18.15 32.54 0.46
CA ASP A 256 -18.45 33.40 -0.68
C ASP A 256 -19.81 33.05 -1.35
N ALA A 257 -20.46 31.94 -0.90
CA ALA A 257 -21.74 31.44 -1.42
C ALA A 257 -22.94 31.87 -0.58
#